data_79ec71db53ea59989cf1fe5dcc5ef8a0
#
_entry.id   79ec71db53ea59989cf1fe5dcc5ef8a0
#
_cell.length_a   1.000
_cell.length_b   1.000
_cell.length_c   1.000
_cell.angle_alpha   90.00
_cell.angle_beta   90.00
_cell.angle_gamma   90.00
#
_symmetry.space_group_name_H-M   'P 1'
#
loop_
_entity.id
_entity.type
_entity.pdbx_description
1 polymer ?
#
loop_
_entity_poly.entity_id
_entity_poly.type
_entity_poly.pdbx_seq_one_letter_code
_entity_poly.pdbx_strand_id
1 'polypeptide(L)'
;MKVPALNKDALYARSILLPVVKDITIHLIGCGGSGSWTAPHLARITKLLQEVHHLNVRLAFWDYDAVEEKNIFRQNFCEAEIGTNKAETLARRYGLAWGIEIIAVPTPFSAEVMYRNNLGDRYGDNSMPVFITCVDNNKPRQDVAKVCSQHFGWWLDCGNLKTAGQVSVGRGLAAREPSPLRFPSMTTWTPLPSVQFPGILEDEPETKKEAVDYSEMSCAEIALVDEQGLSINPAIATTAAAMLMKLLVTKDLQHHCAYVSIDSGTTFVYNSPRILTDCLKKMGATSAEDATEGDDLEDLEQAILDEEEFGEEVDELEFDEELDETAEDAIGLA
;
A
#
# COMPACT_ATOMS: atom_id res chain seq x y z
N MET A 1 -34.54 9.66 -8.03
CA MET A 1 -33.43 8.79 -7.66
C MET A 1 -32.53 9.64 -6.78
N LYS A 2 -32.25 9.32 -5.51
CA LYS A 2 -31.33 10.16 -4.72
C LYS A 2 -29.92 9.99 -5.28
N VAL A 3 -29.30 11.09 -5.72
CA VAL A 3 -27.89 11.11 -6.11
C VAL A 3 -27.07 10.67 -4.90
N PRO A 4 -26.12 9.72 -5.04
CA PRO A 4 -25.25 9.36 -3.93
C PRO A 4 -24.49 10.60 -3.45
N ALA A 5 -24.43 10.81 -2.14
CA ALA A 5 -23.67 11.92 -1.59
C ALA A 5 -22.20 11.82 -2.05
N LEU A 6 -21.68 12.91 -2.59
CA LEU A 6 -20.29 13.00 -3.03
C LEU A 6 -19.37 12.74 -1.85
N ASN A 7 -18.36 11.88 -2.03
CA ASN A 7 -17.34 11.67 -1.01
C ASN A 7 -16.37 12.87 -1.01
N LYS A 8 -16.59 13.83 -0.12
CA LYS A 8 -15.75 15.04 0.00
C LYS A 8 -14.26 14.70 0.25
N ASP A 9 -13.96 13.66 1.01
CA ASP A 9 -12.56 13.24 1.22
C ASP A 9 -11.90 12.74 -0.07
N ALA A 10 -12.64 12.11 -0.97
CA ALA A 10 -12.13 11.71 -2.27
C ALA A 10 -11.91 12.92 -3.20
N LEU A 11 -12.81 13.91 -3.14
CA LEU A 11 -12.72 15.12 -3.97
C LEU A 11 -11.50 15.98 -3.61
N TYR A 12 -11.22 16.13 -2.32
CA TYR A 12 -10.08 16.92 -1.82
C TYR A 12 -8.84 16.08 -1.50
N ALA A 13 -8.77 14.85 -2.02
CA ALA A 13 -7.65 13.96 -1.79
C ALA A 13 -6.35 14.48 -2.41
N ARG A 14 -5.28 14.51 -1.62
CA ARG A 14 -3.95 14.96 -2.04
C ARG A 14 -3.12 13.79 -2.53
N SER A 15 -2.41 13.98 -3.63
CA SER A 15 -1.44 13.00 -4.12
C SER A 15 -0.18 13.00 -3.27
N ILE A 16 0.38 11.82 -2.99
CA ILE A 16 1.63 11.70 -2.26
C ILE A 16 2.79 12.15 -3.14
N LEU A 17 3.52 13.17 -2.67
CA LEU A 17 4.74 13.67 -3.31
C LEU A 17 5.95 12.97 -2.72
N LEU A 18 6.61 12.15 -3.52
CA LEU A 18 7.86 11.51 -3.14
C LEU A 18 9.05 12.46 -3.32
N PRO A 19 10.12 12.32 -2.50
CA PRO A 19 11.36 13.02 -2.76
C PRO A 19 11.97 12.56 -4.10
N VAL A 20 12.75 13.43 -4.71
CA VAL A 20 13.53 13.07 -5.90
C VAL A 20 14.72 12.23 -5.46
N VAL A 21 14.71 10.96 -5.81
CA VAL A 21 15.75 9.99 -5.47
C VAL A 21 16.30 9.31 -6.72
N LYS A 22 17.54 8.80 -6.63
CA LYS A 22 18.16 7.99 -7.69
C LYS A 22 18.11 6.50 -7.37
N ASP A 23 18.15 6.18 -6.09
CA ASP A 23 18.23 4.82 -5.59
C ASP A 23 16.97 4.47 -4.78
N ILE A 24 16.40 3.31 -5.04
CA ILE A 24 15.29 2.75 -4.25
C ILE A 24 15.66 1.34 -3.83
N THR A 25 15.48 1.02 -2.55
CA THR A 25 15.57 -0.35 -2.07
C THR A 25 14.20 -0.83 -1.61
N ILE A 26 13.65 -1.83 -2.27
CA ILE A 26 12.35 -2.42 -1.98
C ILE A 26 12.56 -3.70 -1.18
N HIS A 27 11.95 -3.78 0.00
CA HIS A 27 11.99 -4.94 0.87
C HIS A 27 10.61 -5.58 0.95
N LEU A 28 10.47 -6.81 0.47
CA LEU A 28 9.31 -7.65 0.76
C LEU A 28 9.63 -8.50 1.98
N ILE A 29 8.94 -8.27 3.08
CA ILE A 29 9.14 -8.94 4.37
C ILE A 29 7.96 -9.87 4.60
N GLY A 30 8.23 -11.18 4.61
CA GLY A 30 7.24 -12.23 4.56
C GLY A 30 6.86 -12.61 3.12
N CYS A 31 7.23 -13.83 2.71
CA CYS A 31 6.94 -14.42 1.41
C CYS A 31 5.88 -15.54 1.51
N GLY A 32 5.04 -15.48 2.53
CA GLY A 32 3.94 -16.42 2.76
C GLY A 32 2.68 -16.09 1.97
N GLY A 33 1.52 -15.99 2.65
CA GLY A 33 0.20 -15.71 2.06
C GLY A 33 0.22 -14.58 1.05
N SER A 34 -0.07 -13.35 1.49
CA SER A 34 -0.12 -12.17 0.61
C SER A 34 1.23 -11.85 -0.02
N GLY A 35 2.37 -12.12 0.67
CA GLY A 35 3.71 -11.79 0.17
C GLY A 35 4.09 -12.57 -1.10
N SER A 36 3.79 -13.87 -1.16
CA SER A 36 4.09 -14.67 -2.35
C SER A 36 3.32 -14.21 -3.60
N TRP A 37 2.10 -13.69 -3.42
CA TRP A 37 1.30 -13.07 -4.47
C TRP A 37 1.75 -11.63 -4.79
N THR A 38 2.35 -10.92 -3.83
CA THR A 38 2.91 -9.58 -4.05
C THR A 38 4.23 -9.63 -4.83
N ALA A 39 5.05 -10.66 -4.65
CA ALA A 39 6.36 -10.80 -5.27
C ALA A 39 6.38 -10.59 -6.81
N PRO A 40 5.50 -11.20 -7.63
CA PRO A 40 5.47 -10.95 -9.07
C PRO A 40 5.14 -9.50 -9.45
N HIS A 41 4.37 -8.81 -8.65
CA HIS A 41 4.05 -7.40 -8.88
C HIS A 41 5.26 -6.52 -8.58
N LEU A 42 6.00 -6.81 -7.49
CA LEU A 42 7.23 -6.08 -7.17
C LEU A 42 8.31 -6.25 -8.23
N ALA A 43 8.46 -7.45 -8.80
CA ALA A 43 9.38 -7.67 -9.91
C ALA A 43 9.03 -6.80 -11.14
N ARG A 44 7.73 -6.68 -11.48
CA ARG A 44 7.26 -5.81 -12.57
C ARG A 44 7.47 -4.33 -12.26
N ILE A 45 7.14 -3.88 -11.06
CA ILE A 45 7.34 -2.49 -10.62
C ILE A 45 8.83 -2.14 -10.66
N THR A 46 9.68 -3.02 -10.14
CA THR A 46 11.15 -2.85 -10.20
C THR A 46 11.62 -2.66 -11.64
N LYS A 47 11.18 -3.52 -12.55
CA LYS A 47 11.54 -3.44 -13.97
C LYS A 47 11.09 -2.11 -14.60
N LEU A 48 9.87 -1.66 -14.31
CA LEU A 48 9.36 -0.37 -14.79
C LEU A 48 10.17 0.80 -14.25
N LEU A 49 10.50 0.80 -12.96
CA LEU A 49 11.30 1.87 -12.35
C LEU A 49 12.71 1.94 -12.96
N GLN A 50 13.32 0.78 -13.27
CA GLN A 50 14.62 0.71 -13.91
C GLN A 50 14.58 1.19 -15.38
N GLU A 51 13.62 0.73 -16.17
CA GLU A 51 13.58 0.98 -17.62
C GLU A 51 12.94 2.32 -18.00
N VAL A 52 11.88 2.73 -17.30
CA VAL A 52 11.12 3.94 -17.64
C VAL A 52 11.60 5.15 -16.86
N HIS A 53 11.88 4.97 -15.56
CA HIS A 53 12.32 6.08 -14.70
C HIS A 53 13.83 6.15 -14.53
N HIS A 54 14.59 5.19 -15.08
CA HIS A 54 16.05 5.12 -15.02
C HIS A 54 16.60 5.18 -13.58
N LEU A 55 15.87 4.59 -12.64
CA LEU A 55 16.25 4.51 -11.23
C LEU A 55 17.11 3.27 -10.99
N ASN A 56 18.04 3.37 -10.05
CA ASN A 56 18.73 2.22 -9.51
C ASN A 56 17.86 1.57 -8.44
N VAL A 57 17.26 0.42 -8.75
CA VAL A 57 16.32 -0.26 -7.85
C VAL A 57 16.89 -1.60 -7.43
N ARG A 58 17.03 -1.80 -6.12
CA ARG A 58 17.33 -3.09 -5.49
C ARG A 58 16.04 -3.69 -4.94
N LEU A 59 15.80 -4.96 -5.19
CA LEU A 59 14.66 -5.70 -4.68
C LEU A 59 15.15 -6.85 -3.79
N ALA A 60 14.69 -6.91 -2.54
CA ALA A 60 15.06 -7.92 -1.56
C ALA A 60 13.82 -8.63 -1.00
N PHE A 61 13.84 -9.95 -0.96
CA PHE A 61 12.81 -10.79 -0.38
C PHE A 61 13.33 -11.42 0.92
N TRP A 62 12.53 -11.32 1.98
CA TRP A 62 12.89 -11.77 3.34
C TRP A 62 11.89 -12.81 3.80
N ASP A 63 12.37 -14.05 3.98
CA ASP A 63 11.60 -15.12 4.62
C ASP A 63 12.54 -16.25 5.03
N TYR A 64 12.40 -16.75 6.24
CA TYR A 64 13.22 -17.84 6.75
C TYR A 64 12.55 -19.22 6.57
N ASP A 65 11.26 -19.26 6.24
CA ASP A 65 10.52 -20.51 6.11
C ASP A 65 10.81 -21.25 4.82
N ALA A 66 10.61 -22.56 4.86
CA ALA A 66 10.49 -23.38 3.67
C ALA A 66 9.05 -23.45 3.18
N VAL A 67 8.89 -23.77 1.90
CA VAL A 67 7.59 -24.09 1.30
C VAL A 67 7.13 -25.46 1.83
N GLU A 68 5.95 -25.48 2.42
CA GLU A 68 5.31 -26.69 2.91
C GLU A 68 4.11 -27.10 2.03
N GLU A 69 3.74 -28.35 2.06
CA GLU A 69 2.61 -28.89 1.28
C GLU A 69 1.30 -28.12 1.55
N LYS A 70 1.01 -27.80 2.83
CA LYS A 70 -0.17 -27.01 3.23
C LYS A 70 -0.19 -25.56 2.65
N ASN A 71 0.93 -25.08 2.12
CA ASN A 71 1.02 -23.73 1.58
C ASN A 71 0.52 -23.62 0.13
N ILE A 72 0.54 -24.69 -0.66
CA ILE A 72 0.39 -24.67 -2.12
C ILE A 72 -0.93 -24.01 -2.56
N PHE A 73 -2.04 -24.30 -1.88
CA PHE A 73 -3.36 -23.79 -2.29
C PHE A 73 -3.57 -22.29 -1.99
N ARG A 74 -2.97 -21.77 -0.93
CA ARG A 74 -3.20 -20.37 -0.47
C ARG A 74 -2.04 -19.42 -0.74
N GLN A 75 -0.86 -19.95 -0.99
CA GLN A 75 0.35 -19.22 -1.33
C GLN A 75 0.74 -19.47 -2.78
N ASN A 76 1.50 -18.57 -3.36
CA ASN A 76 1.89 -18.66 -4.76
C ASN A 76 3.12 -19.58 -4.95
N PHE A 77 2.96 -20.82 -4.58
CA PHE A 77 3.97 -21.88 -4.74
C PHE A 77 3.36 -23.09 -5.44
N CYS A 78 4.20 -24.02 -5.90
CA CYS A 78 3.80 -25.28 -6.52
C CYS A 78 4.48 -26.48 -5.86
N GLU A 79 4.00 -27.68 -6.15
CA GLU A 79 4.53 -28.93 -5.56
C GLU A 79 6.03 -29.11 -5.74
N ALA A 80 6.57 -28.70 -6.89
CA ALA A 80 8.00 -28.80 -7.18
C ALA A 80 8.89 -27.93 -6.30
N GLU A 81 8.31 -27.03 -5.53
CA GLU A 81 9.02 -26.06 -4.66
C GLU A 81 8.97 -26.45 -3.18
N ILE A 82 8.24 -27.50 -2.83
CA ILE A 82 8.18 -28.02 -1.46
C ILE A 82 9.59 -28.31 -0.93
N GLY A 83 9.85 -27.85 0.30
CA GLY A 83 11.13 -27.98 0.98
C GLY A 83 12.18 -26.92 0.61
N THR A 84 11.93 -26.07 -0.38
CA THR A 84 12.82 -24.95 -0.70
C THR A 84 12.48 -23.71 0.13
N ASN A 85 13.45 -22.82 0.41
CA ASN A 85 13.17 -21.55 1.10
C ASN A 85 12.25 -20.66 0.27
N LYS A 86 11.25 -20.02 0.92
CA LYS A 86 10.24 -19.20 0.25
C LYS A 86 10.85 -17.99 -0.46
N ALA A 87 11.73 -17.23 0.20
CA ALA A 87 12.35 -16.05 -0.39
C ALA A 87 13.26 -16.41 -1.57
N GLU A 88 14.10 -17.45 -1.44
CA GLU A 88 14.99 -17.92 -2.50
C GLU A 88 14.21 -18.43 -3.72
N THR A 89 13.12 -19.13 -3.48
CA THR A 89 12.25 -19.66 -4.53
C THR A 89 11.64 -18.56 -5.39
N LEU A 90 11.02 -17.56 -4.74
CA LEU A 90 10.41 -16.44 -5.44
C LEU A 90 11.45 -15.54 -6.11
N ALA A 91 12.59 -15.28 -5.45
CA ALA A 91 13.68 -14.48 -6.01
C ALA A 91 14.22 -15.12 -7.30
N ARG A 92 14.48 -16.43 -7.29
CA ARG A 92 14.91 -17.18 -8.47
C ARG A 92 13.85 -17.17 -9.59
N ARG A 93 12.59 -17.45 -9.25
CA ARG A 93 11.49 -17.53 -10.22
C ARG A 93 11.29 -16.19 -10.94
N TYR A 94 11.14 -15.10 -10.18
CA TYR A 94 10.84 -13.80 -10.75
C TYR A 94 12.06 -13.04 -11.24
N GLY A 95 13.24 -13.32 -10.68
CA GLY A 95 14.51 -12.83 -11.22
C GLY A 95 14.76 -13.33 -12.64
N LEU A 96 14.57 -14.64 -12.87
CA LEU A 96 14.68 -15.25 -14.19
C LEU A 96 13.58 -14.76 -15.15
N ALA A 97 12.33 -14.68 -14.68
CA ALA A 97 11.19 -14.28 -15.51
C ALA A 97 11.28 -12.83 -16.01
N TRP A 98 11.84 -11.92 -15.23
CA TRP A 98 11.91 -10.49 -15.53
C TRP A 98 13.30 -9.99 -15.90
N GLY A 99 14.32 -10.84 -15.82
CA GLY A 99 15.70 -10.46 -16.10
C GLY A 99 16.22 -9.37 -15.15
N ILE A 100 15.87 -9.47 -13.86
CA ILE A 100 16.31 -8.57 -12.80
C ILE A 100 17.00 -9.35 -11.69
N GLU A 101 17.90 -8.72 -10.96
CA GLU A 101 18.45 -9.28 -9.75
C GLU A 101 17.47 -9.08 -8.58
N ILE A 102 17.14 -10.17 -7.89
CA ILE A 102 16.35 -10.16 -6.65
C ILE A 102 17.17 -10.83 -5.57
N ILE A 103 17.40 -10.09 -4.49
CA ILE A 103 18.21 -10.55 -3.36
C ILE A 103 17.32 -11.37 -2.42
N ALA A 104 17.62 -12.64 -2.25
CA ALA A 104 16.95 -13.46 -1.24
C ALA A 104 17.69 -13.39 0.09
N VAL A 105 16.96 -13.15 1.17
CA VAL A 105 17.48 -13.14 2.55
C VAL A 105 16.72 -14.17 3.37
N PRO A 106 17.22 -15.41 3.46
CA PRO A 106 16.55 -16.52 4.13
C PRO A 106 16.69 -16.47 5.65
N THR A 107 16.47 -15.31 6.25
CA THR A 107 16.53 -15.05 7.69
C THR A 107 15.40 -14.11 8.10
N PRO A 108 15.00 -14.09 9.37
CA PRO A 108 14.07 -13.09 9.88
C PRO A 108 14.56 -11.67 9.59
N PHE A 109 13.62 -10.78 9.25
CA PHE A 109 13.95 -9.38 9.06
C PHE A 109 14.38 -8.74 10.38
N SER A 110 15.50 -8.03 10.34
CA SER A 110 15.92 -7.08 11.37
C SER A 110 16.75 -5.96 10.75
N ALA A 111 16.76 -4.79 11.39
CA ALA A 111 17.59 -3.67 10.95
C ALA A 111 19.09 -4.05 10.89
N GLU A 112 19.57 -4.81 11.87
CA GLU A 112 20.96 -5.27 11.92
C GLU A 112 21.34 -6.12 10.70
N VAL A 113 20.51 -7.12 10.35
CA VAL A 113 20.74 -7.99 9.19
C VAL A 113 20.64 -7.18 7.90
N MET A 114 19.71 -6.23 7.80
CA MET A 114 19.56 -5.34 6.67
C MET A 114 20.85 -4.53 6.42
N TYR A 115 21.39 -3.88 7.44
CA TYR A 115 22.63 -3.10 7.30
C TYR A 115 23.86 -3.99 7.04
N ARG A 116 23.94 -5.16 7.64
CA ARG A 116 25.02 -6.14 7.40
C ARG A 116 25.06 -6.61 5.95
N ASN A 117 23.92 -6.76 5.31
CA ASN A 117 23.81 -7.14 3.90
C ASN A 117 23.89 -5.96 2.92
N ASN A 118 24.27 -4.76 3.37
CA ASN A 118 24.28 -3.54 2.58
C ASN A 118 22.92 -3.21 1.90
N LEU A 119 21.82 -3.62 2.51
CA LEU A 119 20.45 -3.37 2.05
C LEU A 119 19.81 -2.18 2.76
N GLY A 120 20.47 -1.63 3.79
CA GLY A 120 20.12 -0.36 4.40
C GLY A 120 20.69 0.79 3.58
N ASP A 121 19.96 1.90 3.52
CA ASP A 121 20.43 3.09 2.86
C ASP A 121 21.57 3.73 3.66
N ARG A 122 22.59 4.20 2.96
CA ARG A 122 23.63 5.02 3.57
C ARG A 122 23.07 6.43 3.74
N TYR A 123 23.11 6.92 4.96
CA TYR A 123 22.66 8.28 5.28
C TYR A 123 23.28 9.32 4.36
N GLY A 124 22.46 10.24 3.87
CA GLY A 124 22.88 11.35 3.04
C GLY A 124 22.89 11.08 1.55
N ASP A 125 22.68 9.86 1.12
CA ASP A 125 22.57 9.51 -0.28
C ASP A 125 21.11 9.64 -0.74
N ASN A 126 20.94 10.01 -1.98
CA ASN A 126 19.70 10.25 -2.72
C ASN A 126 18.89 8.93 -2.89
N SER A 127 18.58 8.25 -1.79
CA SER A 127 18.11 6.88 -1.68
C SER A 127 16.87 6.79 -0.80
N MET A 128 15.93 5.90 -1.13
CA MET A 128 14.66 5.74 -0.45
C MET A 128 14.36 4.25 -0.23
N PRO A 129 14.31 3.78 1.02
CA PRO A 129 13.83 2.44 1.33
C PRO A 129 12.29 2.38 1.29
N VAL A 130 11.78 1.28 0.78
CA VAL A 130 10.35 0.95 0.75
C VAL A 130 10.17 -0.43 1.37
N PHE A 131 9.49 -0.50 2.49
CA PHE A 131 9.21 -1.74 3.19
C PHE A 131 7.79 -2.20 2.90
N ILE A 132 7.62 -3.45 2.51
CA ILE A 132 6.34 -4.11 2.35
C ILE A 132 6.28 -5.28 3.32
N THR A 133 5.42 -5.19 4.34
CA THR A 133 5.23 -6.24 5.32
C THR A 133 4.00 -7.07 4.99
N CYS A 134 4.21 -8.38 4.82
CA CYS A 134 3.18 -9.38 4.55
C CYS A 134 3.34 -10.55 5.53
N VAL A 135 3.41 -10.23 6.82
CA VAL A 135 3.73 -11.16 7.90
C VAL A 135 2.52 -11.43 8.78
N ASP A 136 2.50 -12.60 9.40
CA ASP A 136 1.46 -13.06 10.31
C ASP A 136 1.75 -12.79 11.79
N ASN A 137 2.90 -12.18 12.09
CA ASN A 137 3.31 -11.82 13.44
C ASN A 137 3.83 -10.37 13.49
N ASN A 138 3.83 -9.78 14.70
CA ASN A 138 4.10 -8.35 14.88
C ASN A 138 5.59 -8.00 15.03
N LYS A 139 6.47 -8.98 15.27
CA LYS A 139 7.90 -8.70 15.48
C LYS A 139 8.58 -8.01 14.28
N PRO A 140 8.43 -8.47 13.02
CA PRO A 140 8.97 -7.75 11.87
C PRO A 140 8.36 -6.35 11.69
N ARG A 141 7.06 -6.17 12.02
CA ARG A 141 6.39 -4.88 11.98
C ARG A 141 6.99 -3.88 12.97
N GLN A 142 7.29 -4.35 14.20
CA GLN A 142 7.98 -3.55 15.21
C GLN A 142 9.38 -3.11 14.73
N ASP A 143 10.13 -3.99 14.07
CA ASP A 143 11.45 -3.66 13.56
C ASP A 143 11.39 -2.68 12.38
N VAL A 144 10.44 -2.84 11.46
CA VAL A 144 10.19 -1.87 10.38
C VAL A 144 9.75 -0.52 10.93
N ALA A 145 8.83 -0.50 11.90
CA ALA A 145 8.38 0.75 12.53
C ALA A 145 9.54 1.54 13.15
N LYS A 146 10.48 0.85 13.81
CA LYS A 146 11.71 1.47 14.36
C LYS A 146 12.56 2.09 13.25
N VAL A 147 12.76 1.38 12.15
CA VAL A 147 13.55 1.88 11.02
C VAL A 147 12.85 3.10 10.43
N CYS A 148 11.56 3.02 10.12
CA CYS A 148 10.79 4.11 9.52
C CYS A 148 10.61 5.34 10.42
N SER A 149 10.66 5.18 11.75
CA SER A 149 10.62 6.32 12.68
C SER A 149 11.94 7.08 12.77
N GLN A 150 13.05 6.46 12.40
CA GLN A 150 14.41 7.03 12.48
C GLN A 150 14.92 7.52 11.13
N HIS A 151 14.38 6.99 10.05
CA HIS A 151 14.87 7.16 8.69
C HIS A 151 13.76 7.50 7.70
N PHE A 152 14.12 8.13 6.59
CA PHE A 152 13.25 8.39 5.45
C PHE A 152 12.92 7.08 4.73
N GLY A 153 11.86 6.40 5.15
CA GLY A 153 11.40 5.18 4.50
C GLY A 153 9.89 5.16 4.37
N TRP A 154 9.39 4.59 3.30
CA TRP A 154 7.97 4.29 3.14
C TRP A 154 7.71 2.87 3.62
N TRP A 155 6.65 2.70 4.38
CA TRP A 155 6.20 1.41 4.85
C TRP A 155 4.78 1.16 4.38
N LEU A 156 4.59 0.07 3.64
CA LEU A 156 3.29 -0.49 3.28
C LEU A 156 3.09 -1.77 4.06
N ASP A 157 2.02 -1.85 4.85
CA ASP A 157 1.65 -3.05 5.62
C ASP A 157 0.42 -3.71 5.03
N CYS A 158 0.49 -5.02 4.91
CA CYS A 158 -0.59 -5.89 4.46
C CYS A 158 -1.04 -6.78 5.63
N GLY A 159 -2.27 -6.61 6.06
CA GLY A 159 -2.90 -7.47 7.05
C GLY A 159 -4.16 -8.10 6.49
N ASN A 160 -4.39 -9.38 6.77
CA ASN A 160 -5.59 -10.07 6.31
C ASN A 160 -6.11 -11.11 7.31
N LEU A 161 -7.40 -11.29 7.26
CA LEU A 161 -8.18 -12.36 7.88
C LEU A 161 -8.69 -13.32 6.81
N LYS A 162 -9.76 -14.06 7.06
CA LYS A 162 -10.31 -15.06 6.13
C LYS A 162 -10.87 -14.46 4.83
N THR A 163 -11.67 -13.40 4.93
CA THR A 163 -12.39 -12.79 3.77
C THR A 163 -12.18 -11.28 3.69
N ALA A 164 -11.42 -10.70 4.60
CA ALA A 164 -11.19 -9.26 4.66
C ALA A 164 -9.74 -8.96 5.08
N GLY A 165 -9.30 -7.73 4.84
CA GLY A 165 -8.00 -7.28 5.27
C GLY A 165 -7.79 -5.79 4.97
N GLN A 166 -6.57 -5.31 5.21
CA GLN A 166 -6.19 -3.93 4.92
C GLN A 166 -4.82 -3.86 4.28
N VAL A 167 -4.64 -2.82 3.49
CA VAL A 167 -3.34 -2.36 2.99
C VAL A 167 -3.19 -0.92 3.40
N SER A 168 -2.14 -0.59 4.14
CA SER A 168 -1.88 0.77 4.61
C SER A 168 -0.47 1.19 4.26
N VAL A 169 -0.28 2.47 3.91
CA VAL A 169 1.00 3.03 3.53
C VAL A 169 1.25 4.35 4.22
N GLY A 170 2.48 4.57 4.67
CA GLY A 170 2.88 5.81 5.30
C GLY A 170 4.37 5.89 5.57
N ARG A 171 4.79 7.02 6.11
CA ARG A 171 6.20 7.25 6.52
C ARG A 171 6.29 8.01 7.83
N GLY A 172 7.43 7.93 8.49
CA GLY A 172 7.73 8.76 9.66
C GLY A 172 7.74 10.25 9.30
N LEU A 173 7.29 11.09 10.23
CA LEU A 173 7.38 12.54 10.11
C LEU A 173 8.71 13.01 10.72
N ALA A 174 9.55 13.64 9.92
CA ALA A 174 10.80 14.22 10.43
C ALA A 174 10.55 15.61 11.02
N ALA A 175 11.17 15.89 12.19
CA ALA A 175 10.98 17.12 12.96
C ALA A 175 11.35 18.43 12.21
N ARG A 176 12.04 18.33 11.08
CA ARG A 176 12.48 19.50 10.27
C ARG A 176 11.85 19.56 8.89
N GLU A 177 10.85 18.72 8.61
CA GLU A 177 10.16 18.77 7.33
C GLU A 177 9.15 19.94 7.28
N PRO A 178 8.95 20.51 6.08
CA PRO A 178 7.84 21.44 5.87
C PRO A 178 6.52 20.76 6.23
N SER A 179 5.52 21.55 6.65
CA SER A 179 4.19 21.03 6.93
C SER A 179 3.72 20.09 5.82
N PRO A 180 3.23 18.88 6.17
CA PRO A 180 2.70 17.94 5.18
C PRO A 180 1.56 18.53 4.35
N LEU A 181 0.92 19.57 4.85
CA LEU A 181 -0.22 20.25 4.23
C LEU A 181 0.15 21.53 3.45
N ARG A 182 1.44 21.81 3.29
CA ARG A 182 1.94 23.01 2.60
C ARG A 182 1.43 23.17 1.16
N PHE A 183 1.19 22.08 0.46
CA PHE A 183 0.76 22.13 -0.93
C PHE A 183 -0.73 21.80 -1.04
N PRO A 184 -1.53 22.59 -1.78
CA PRO A 184 -2.99 22.39 -1.88
C PRO A 184 -3.39 21.00 -2.41
N SER A 185 -2.71 20.48 -3.42
CA SER A 185 -3.04 19.23 -4.11
C SER A 185 -2.14 18.05 -3.76
N MET A 186 -1.13 18.25 -2.91
CA MET A 186 -0.11 17.23 -2.61
C MET A 186 0.17 17.15 -1.12
N THR A 187 0.66 15.98 -0.68
CA THR A 187 1.21 15.77 0.67
C THR A 187 2.53 15.03 0.58
N THR A 188 3.50 15.40 1.41
CA THR A 188 4.79 14.69 1.52
C THR A 188 4.76 13.58 2.55
N TRP A 189 3.65 13.41 3.25
CA TRP A 189 3.51 12.53 4.39
C TRP A 189 2.11 11.90 4.45
N THR A 190 2.05 10.68 4.92
CA THR A 190 0.84 10.00 5.42
C THR A 190 1.19 9.23 6.68
N PRO A 191 0.24 8.98 7.59
CA PRO A 191 0.53 8.31 8.85
C PRO A 191 1.10 6.91 8.62
N LEU A 192 2.13 6.53 9.40
CA LEU A 192 2.66 5.16 9.37
C LEU A 192 1.56 4.13 9.64
N PRO A 193 1.66 2.92 9.06
CA PRO A 193 0.75 1.81 9.39
C PRO A 193 0.58 1.58 10.89
N SER A 194 1.64 1.75 11.68
CA SER A 194 1.60 1.64 13.14
C SER A 194 0.83 2.78 13.85
N VAL A 195 0.68 3.93 13.20
CA VAL A 195 -0.16 5.03 13.68
C VAL A 195 -1.62 4.80 13.29
N GLN A 196 -1.85 4.26 12.10
CA GLN A 196 -3.19 3.90 11.61
C GLN A 196 -3.77 2.73 12.40
N PHE A 197 -2.96 1.73 12.72
CA PHE A 197 -3.32 0.49 13.40
C PHE A 197 -2.34 0.19 14.54
N PRO A 198 -2.46 0.83 15.72
CA PRO A 198 -1.49 0.65 16.81
C PRO A 198 -1.32 -0.80 17.26
N GLY A 199 -2.36 -1.60 17.21
CA GLY A 199 -2.35 -3.02 17.58
C GLY A 199 -1.36 -3.88 16.79
N ILE A 200 -0.88 -3.44 15.62
CA ILE A 200 0.15 -4.19 14.86
C ILE A 200 1.54 -4.15 15.50
N LEU A 201 1.74 -3.33 16.52
CA LEU A 201 2.98 -3.27 17.31
C LEU A 201 2.86 -3.94 18.67
N GLU A 202 1.69 -4.39 19.07
CA GLU A 202 1.48 -5.09 20.35
C GLU A 202 2.13 -6.47 20.28
N ASP A 203 2.70 -6.92 21.40
CA ASP A 203 3.17 -8.29 21.50
C ASP A 203 1.96 -9.24 21.42
N GLU A 204 2.08 -10.24 20.57
CA GLU A 204 1.02 -11.22 20.45
C GLU A 204 0.92 -11.99 21.76
N PRO A 205 -0.31 -12.12 22.31
CA PRO A 205 -0.46 -12.96 23.49
C PRO A 205 -0.01 -14.39 23.15
N GLU A 206 0.73 -15.04 24.06
CA GLU A 206 1.11 -16.46 23.96
C GLU A 206 -0.11 -17.38 24.00
N THR A 207 -1.20 -17.04 23.32
CA THR A 207 -2.31 -17.95 23.12
C THR A 207 -1.80 -19.08 22.23
N LYS A 208 -1.63 -20.23 22.81
CA LYS A 208 -1.50 -21.49 22.07
C LYS A 208 -2.70 -21.49 21.10
N LYS A 209 -2.49 -21.16 19.83
CA LYS A 209 -3.46 -21.52 18.78
C LYS A 209 -3.68 -23.01 19.00
N GLU A 210 -4.89 -23.43 19.31
CA GLU A 210 -5.20 -24.86 19.34
C GLU A 210 -4.77 -25.39 17.98
N ALA A 211 -3.73 -26.22 18.00
CA ALA A 211 -3.18 -26.76 16.77
C ALA A 211 -4.27 -27.63 16.16
N VAL A 212 -4.87 -27.14 15.08
CA VAL A 212 -5.75 -27.99 14.27
C VAL A 212 -4.87 -29.14 13.80
N ASP A 213 -5.27 -30.36 14.15
CA ASP A 213 -4.55 -31.56 13.70
C ASP A 213 -4.86 -31.77 12.21
N TYR A 214 -3.91 -31.40 11.37
CA TYR A 214 -3.98 -31.57 9.93
C TYR A 214 -3.54 -32.96 9.45
N SER A 215 -3.14 -33.87 10.37
CA SER A 215 -2.49 -35.15 10.00
C SER A 215 -3.37 -36.10 9.18
N GLU A 216 -4.69 -35.98 9.28
CA GLU A 216 -5.64 -36.81 8.54
C GLU A 216 -6.35 -36.08 7.38
N MET A 217 -6.02 -34.77 7.16
CA MET A 217 -6.67 -33.93 6.15
C MET A 217 -5.84 -33.87 4.86
N SER A 218 -6.52 -33.97 3.73
CA SER A 218 -5.91 -33.65 2.45
C SER A 218 -5.59 -32.15 2.36
N CYS A 219 -4.61 -31.76 1.50
CA CYS A 219 -4.26 -30.36 1.29
C CYS A 219 -5.46 -29.50 0.86
N ALA A 220 -6.40 -30.08 0.12
CA ALA A 220 -7.63 -29.40 -0.28
C ALA A 220 -8.58 -29.15 0.90
N GLU A 221 -8.69 -30.09 1.85
CA GLU A 221 -9.47 -29.92 3.08
C GLU A 221 -8.81 -28.91 4.01
N ILE A 222 -7.48 -28.93 4.13
CA ILE A 222 -6.71 -27.93 4.88
C ILE A 222 -6.99 -26.51 4.33
N ALA A 223 -6.98 -26.34 3.00
CA ALA A 223 -7.27 -25.05 2.38
C ALA A 223 -8.69 -24.54 2.63
N LEU A 224 -9.66 -25.41 2.87
CA LEU A 224 -11.03 -25.04 3.21
C LEU A 224 -11.20 -24.64 4.69
N VAL A 225 -10.38 -25.21 5.58
CA VAL A 225 -10.43 -24.98 7.03
C VAL A 225 -9.55 -23.79 7.45
N ASP A 226 -8.55 -23.46 6.64
CA ASP A 226 -7.58 -22.40 6.97
C ASP A 226 -8.28 -21.05 7.22
N GLU A 227 -7.77 -20.31 8.20
CA GLU A 227 -8.24 -18.97 8.57
C GLU A 227 -8.15 -17.95 7.43
N GLN A 228 -7.30 -18.20 6.43
CA GLN A 228 -7.15 -17.37 5.24
C GLN A 228 -7.80 -18.01 4.03
N GLY A 229 -8.88 -17.41 3.54
CA GLY A 229 -9.52 -17.85 2.29
C GLY A 229 -8.60 -17.77 1.07
N LEU A 230 -8.83 -18.62 0.07
CA LEU A 230 -8.03 -18.69 -1.16
C LEU A 230 -7.92 -17.35 -1.90
N SER A 231 -8.95 -16.52 -1.86
CA SER A 231 -9.05 -15.30 -2.66
C SER A 231 -8.49 -14.06 -1.96
N ILE A 232 -8.41 -14.03 -0.63
CA ILE A 232 -8.02 -12.82 0.11
C ILE A 232 -6.54 -12.45 -0.10
N ASN A 233 -5.64 -13.43 -0.12
CA ASN A 233 -4.22 -13.20 -0.33
C ASN A 233 -3.92 -12.55 -1.70
N PRO A 234 -4.44 -13.05 -2.84
CA PRO A 234 -4.33 -12.38 -4.14
C PRO A 234 -4.99 -10.99 -4.17
N ALA A 235 -6.14 -10.80 -3.51
CA ALA A 235 -6.83 -9.51 -3.47
C ALA A 235 -6.01 -8.44 -2.73
N ILE A 236 -5.46 -8.78 -1.56
CA ILE A 236 -4.53 -7.91 -0.82
C ILE A 236 -3.29 -7.59 -1.65
N ALA A 237 -2.67 -8.60 -2.26
CA ALA A 237 -1.49 -8.41 -3.10
C ALA A 237 -1.75 -7.49 -4.30
N THR A 238 -2.90 -7.63 -4.95
CA THR A 238 -3.31 -6.77 -6.08
C THR A 238 -3.54 -5.33 -5.62
N THR A 239 -4.20 -5.15 -4.46
CA THR A 239 -4.42 -3.81 -3.87
C THR A 239 -3.09 -3.16 -3.48
N ALA A 240 -2.19 -3.89 -2.82
CA ALA A 240 -0.85 -3.43 -2.49
C ALA A 240 -0.05 -3.02 -3.74
N ALA A 241 -0.11 -3.84 -4.79
CA ALA A 241 0.54 -3.55 -6.06
C ALA A 241 -0.02 -2.29 -6.72
N ALA A 242 -1.34 -2.10 -6.72
CA ALA A 242 -1.98 -0.89 -7.26
C ALA A 242 -1.56 0.36 -6.48
N MET A 243 -1.49 0.29 -5.14
CA MET A 243 -1.01 1.39 -4.31
C MET A 243 0.47 1.70 -4.57
N LEU A 244 1.32 0.66 -4.68
CA LEU A 244 2.74 0.84 -5.00
C LEU A 244 2.97 1.39 -6.41
N MET A 245 2.19 0.97 -7.41
CA MET A 245 2.23 1.55 -8.76
C MET A 245 1.90 3.05 -8.71
N LYS A 246 0.84 3.43 -8.00
CA LYS A 246 0.44 4.83 -7.84
C LYS A 246 1.45 5.63 -7.01
N LEU A 247 2.08 5.03 -6.03
CA LEU A 247 3.10 5.69 -5.20
C LEU A 247 4.41 5.90 -5.96
N LEU A 248 4.95 4.85 -6.58
CA LEU A 248 6.33 4.84 -7.09
C LEU A 248 6.43 5.18 -8.58
N VAL A 249 5.45 4.79 -9.38
CA VAL A 249 5.51 4.88 -10.85
C VAL A 249 4.70 6.07 -11.36
N THR A 250 3.38 6.10 -11.13
CA THR A 250 2.51 7.19 -11.63
C THR A 250 2.49 8.41 -10.72
N LYS A 251 2.87 8.27 -9.44
CA LYS A 251 2.99 9.35 -8.44
C LYS A 251 1.67 10.11 -8.19
N ASP A 252 0.56 9.38 -8.24
CA ASP A 252 -0.80 9.89 -8.08
C ASP A 252 -1.59 9.18 -6.97
N LEU A 253 -0.91 8.60 -5.99
CA LEU A 253 -1.56 7.92 -4.87
C LEU A 253 -2.26 8.92 -3.94
N GLN A 254 -3.58 8.89 -3.90
CA GLN A 254 -4.44 9.81 -3.16
C GLN A 254 -5.07 9.20 -1.90
N HIS A 255 -4.71 7.97 -1.55
CA HIS A 255 -5.21 7.29 -0.34
C HIS A 255 -4.06 6.57 0.35
N HIS A 256 -4.10 6.52 1.68
CA HIS A 256 -3.07 5.87 2.49
C HIS A 256 -3.52 4.55 3.10
N CYS A 257 -4.80 4.22 3.00
CA CYS A 257 -5.31 2.92 3.45
C CYS A 257 -6.40 2.42 2.51
N ALA A 258 -6.46 1.10 2.33
CA ALA A 258 -7.50 0.38 1.64
C ALA A 258 -7.97 -0.78 2.53
N TYR A 259 -9.27 -0.84 2.80
CA TYR A 259 -9.93 -2.00 3.40
C TYR A 259 -10.47 -2.87 2.27
N VAL A 260 -10.03 -4.11 2.23
CA VAL A 260 -10.38 -5.09 1.20
C VAL A 260 -11.32 -6.12 1.81
N SER A 261 -12.46 -6.35 1.19
CA SER A 261 -13.39 -7.42 1.54
C SER A 261 -13.78 -8.18 0.28
N ILE A 262 -13.70 -9.51 0.34
CA ILE A 262 -14.14 -10.36 -0.77
C ILE A 262 -15.64 -10.21 -1.00
N ASP A 263 -16.40 -9.98 0.07
CA ASP A 263 -17.87 -9.95 0.02
C ASP A 263 -18.41 -8.56 -0.40
N SER A 264 -17.73 -7.46 -0.02
CA SER A 264 -18.25 -6.10 -0.18
C SER A 264 -17.38 -5.17 -1.02
N GLY A 265 -16.23 -5.64 -1.51
CA GLY A 265 -15.29 -4.86 -2.32
C GLY A 265 -14.29 -4.06 -1.49
N THR A 266 -13.67 -3.05 -2.12
CA THR A 266 -12.59 -2.26 -1.52
C THR A 266 -13.06 -0.85 -1.16
N THR A 267 -12.73 -0.40 0.05
CA THR A 267 -12.98 0.97 0.53
C THR A 267 -11.66 1.66 0.82
N PHE A 268 -11.53 2.93 0.42
CA PHE A 268 -10.30 3.70 0.58
C PHE A 268 -10.42 4.79 1.65
N VAL A 269 -9.32 5.06 2.37
CA VAL A 269 -9.15 6.22 3.23
C VAL A 269 -8.26 7.23 2.50
N TYR A 270 -8.85 8.33 2.08
CA TYR A 270 -8.22 9.32 1.23
C TYR A 270 -7.31 10.28 2.01
N ASN A 271 -6.31 10.83 1.33
CA ASN A 271 -5.36 11.82 1.87
C ASN A 271 -5.96 13.23 1.88
N SER A 272 -7.21 13.40 2.37
CA SER A 272 -7.82 14.72 2.48
C SER A 272 -7.17 15.54 3.59
N PRO A 273 -7.15 16.87 3.49
CA PRO A 273 -6.62 17.76 4.53
C PRO A 273 -7.21 17.46 5.91
N ARG A 274 -8.52 17.22 5.97
CA ARG A 274 -9.24 16.89 7.20
C ARG A 274 -8.67 15.62 7.85
N ILE A 275 -8.55 14.52 7.10
CA ILE A 275 -8.05 13.25 7.63
C ILE A 275 -6.59 13.37 8.06
N LEU A 276 -5.74 14.01 7.24
CA LEU A 276 -4.32 14.19 7.57
C LEU A 276 -4.14 15.07 8.83
N THR A 277 -4.91 16.15 8.97
CA THR A 277 -4.89 16.99 10.17
C THR A 277 -5.31 16.21 11.42
N ASP A 278 -6.36 15.40 11.33
CA ASP A 278 -6.80 14.56 12.45
C ASP A 278 -5.72 13.54 12.86
N CYS A 279 -4.98 12.99 11.90
CA CYS A 279 -3.86 12.11 12.20
C CYS A 279 -2.70 12.84 12.89
N LEU A 280 -2.34 14.04 12.44
CA LEU A 280 -1.31 14.87 13.07
C LEU A 280 -1.68 15.22 14.51
N LYS A 281 -2.93 15.64 14.77
CA LYS A 281 -3.43 15.93 16.13
C LYS A 281 -3.32 14.71 17.05
N LYS A 282 -3.68 13.52 16.57
CA LYS A 282 -3.56 12.26 17.34
C LYS A 282 -2.12 11.92 17.69
N MET A 283 -1.16 12.30 16.86
CA MET A 283 0.27 12.09 17.11
C MET A 283 0.88 13.12 18.08
N GLY A 284 0.12 14.13 18.54
CA GLY A 284 0.63 15.21 19.38
C GLY A 284 1.59 16.15 18.64
N ALA A 285 1.58 16.14 17.31
CA ALA A 285 2.35 17.08 16.50
C ALA A 285 1.66 18.44 16.57
N THR A 286 2.21 19.34 17.40
CA THR A 286 1.68 20.69 17.72
C THR A 286 1.79 21.67 16.55
N SER A 287 2.29 21.28 15.40
CA SER A 287 2.43 22.14 14.22
C SER A 287 1.14 22.35 13.41
N ALA A 288 -0.01 21.95 13.95
CA ALA A 288 -1.28 22.36 13.33
C ALA A 288 -1.54 23.86 13.45
N GLU A 289 -0.95 24.53 14.47
CA GLU A 289 -1.10 25.98 14.67
C GLU A 289 -0.11 26.81 13.84
N ASP A 290 1.10 26.27 13.55
CA ASP A 290 2.06 26.93 12.66
C ASP A 290 1.72 26.76 11.16
N ALA A 291 0.82 25.87 10.80
CA ALA A 291 0.34 25.67 9.43
C ALA A 291 -0.91 26.52 9.11
N THR A 292 -1.47 27.15 10.12
CA THR A 292 -2.62 28.05 10.00
C THR A 292 -2.30 29.41 10.61
N GLU A 293 -1.19 30.03 10.23
CA GLU A 293 -1.20 31.49 10.23
C GLU A 293 -2.17 31.89 9.12
N GLY A 294 -3.38 32.19 9.59
CA GLY A 294 -4.50 32.90 9.01
C GLY A 294 -4.59 32.89 7.49
N ASP A 295 -5.64 32.50 7.01
CA ASP A 295 -6.35 32.72 5.77
C ASP A 295 -6.70 31.42 5.00
N ASP A 296 -5.83 30.37 4.99
CA ASP A 296 -6.03 29.23 4.06
C ASP A 296 -7.21 28.30 4.43
N LEU A 297 -7.64 28.22 5.70
CA LEU A 297 -8.79 27.40 6.10
C LEU A 297 -10.11 28.17 6.02
N GLU A 298 -10.11 29.43 6.41
CA GLU A 298 -11.29 30.30 6.24
C GLU A 298 -11.51 30.60 4.75
N ASP A 299 -10.43 30.82 3.97
CA ASP A 299 -10.50 30.95 2.51
C ASP A 299 -10.93 29.66 1.82
N LEU A 300 -10.54 28.49 2.35
CA LEU A 300 -10.98 27.20 1.81
C LEU A 300 -12.44 26.89 2.19
N GLU A 301 -12.86 27.22 3.42
CA GLU A 301 -14.26 27.13 3.83
C GLU A 301 -15.13 28.13 3.07
N GLN A 302 -14.63 29.33 2.82
CA GLN A 302 -15.32 30.34 2.03
C GLN A 302 -15.39 29.95 0.55
N ALA A 303 -14.30 29.41 -0.04
CA ALA A 303 -14.31 28.90 -1.41
C ALA A 303 -15.25 27.71 -1.59
N ILE A 304 -15.41 26.87 -0.55
CA ILE A 304 -16.39 25.77 -0.55
C ILE A 304 -17.83 26.30 -0.50
N LEU A 305 -18.07 27.38 0.27
CA LEU A 305 -19.38 28.01 0.37
C LEU A 305 -19.73 28.74 -0.94
N ASP A 306 -18.76 29.41 -1.56
CA ASP A 306 -18.93 30.11 -2.83
C ASP A 306 -19.18 29.13 -4.00
N GLU A 307 -18.60 27.91 -3.97
CA GLU A 307 -18.90 26.86 -4.94
C GLU A 307 -20.27 26.19 -4.71
N GLU A 308 -20.77 26.14 -3.46
CA GLU A 308 -22.12 25.67 -3.17
C GLU A 308 -23.20 26.67 -3.69
N GLU A 309 -22.92 27.96 -3.62
CA GLU A 309 -23.79 29.02 -4.15
C GLU A 309 -23.81 29.02 -5.70
N PHE A 310 -22.66 28.71 -6.35
CA PHE A 310 -22.56 28.56 -7.82
C PHE A 310 -23.23 27.28 -8.34
N GLY A 311 -23.30 26.23 -7.55
CA GLY A 311 -23.95 24.95 -7.89
C GLY A 311 -25.47 25.05 -7.90
N GLU A 312 -26.07 25.94 -7.12
CA GLU A 312 -27.52 26.17 -7.12
C GLU A 312 -28.00 27.05 -8.31
N GLU A 313 -27.13 27.93 -8.84
CA GLU A 313 -27.49 28.74 -10.03
C GLU A 313 -27.45 27.97 -11.34
N VAL A 314 -26.80 26.82 -11.43
CA VAL A 314 -26.68 26.00 -12.66
C VAL A 314 -27.90 25.08 -12.86
N ASP A 315 -28.64 24.76 -11.80
CA ASP A 315 -29.85 23.93 -11.88
C ASP A 315 -31.11 24.65 -12.45
N GLU A 316 -31.05 25.99 -12.69
CA GLU A 316 -32.13 26.77 -13.29
C GLU A 316 -31.95 27.01 -14.80
N LEU A 317 -30.95 26.49 -15.47
CA LEU A 317 -30.84 26.54 -16.92
C LEU A 317 -31.71 25.43 -17.56
N GLU A 318 -32.90 25.78 -17.96
CA GLU A 318 -33.78 24.94 -18.78
C GLU A 318 -33.06 24.48 -20.07
N PHE A 319 -32.95 23.17 -20.22
CA PHE A 319 -32.53 22.55 -21.49
C PHE A 319 -33.69 22.67 -22.48
N ASP A 320 -33.60 23.61 -23.39
CA ASP A 320 -34.44 23.64 -24.59
C ASP A 320 -34.06 22.44 -25.48
N GLU A 321 -34.92 21.43 -25.50
CA GLU A 321 -34.86 20.31 -26.45
C GLU A 321 -35.33 20.82 -27.84
N GLU A 322 -34.43 21.31 -28.69
CA GLU A 322 -34.59 21.26 -30.13
C GLU A 322 -33.91 20.00 -30.67
N LEU A 323 -34.69 18.94 -30.81
CA LEU A 323 -34.32 17.76 -31.58
C LEU A 323 -34.34 18.11 -33.06
N ASP A 324 -33.16 18.23 -33.67
CA ASP A 324 -33.00 18.28 -35.13
C ASP A 324 -33.04 16.84 -35.70
N GLU A 325 -34.18 16.50 -36.30
CA GLU A 325 -34.41 15.31 -37.12
C GLU A 325 -33.65 15.40 -38.44
N THR A 326 -32.36 15.11 -38.49
CA THR A 326 -31.68 14.75 -39.76
C THR A 326 -30.36 14.02 -39.52
N ALA A 327 -30.41 12.71 -39.33
CA ALA A 327 -29.24 11.82 -39.62
C ALA A 327 -29.63 10.34 -39.63
N GLU A 328 -30.70 10.01 -40.38
CA GLU A 328 -30.81 8.68 -41.00
C GLU A 328 -30.30 8.80 -42.42
N ASP A 329 -29.01 8.46 -42.65
CA ASP A 329 -28.48 8.01 -43.95
C ASP A 329 -26.94 8.01 -43.88
N ALA A 330 -26.32 6.99 -43.33
CA ALA A 330 -24.96 6.57 -43.68
C ALA A 330 -24.51 5.30 -42.88
N ILE A 331 -25.24 4.20 -43.05
CA ILE A 331 -24.62 2.87 -42.83
C ILE A 331 -24.95 2.04 -44.06
N GLY A 332 -24.04 2.05 -44.99
CA GLY A 332 -24.02 1.20 -46.17
C GLY A 332 -22.61 1.01 -46.67
N LEU A 333 -22.08 -0.27 -46.48
CA LEU A 333 -21.09 -0.91 -47.31
C LEU A 333 -19.59 -0.44 -47.22
N ALA A 334 -18.79 -1.13 -46.44
CA ALA A 334 -17.70 -2.00 -46.95
C ALA A 334 -16.99 -2.71 -45.76
#